data_8b5f39156a7de87b00a45b4818c8c40f
#
_entry.id   8b5f39156a7de87b00a45b4818c8c40f
#
_cell.length_a   1.000
_cell.length_b   1.000
_cell.length_c   1.000
_cell.angle_alpha   90.00
_cell.angle_beta   90.00
_cell.angle_gamma   90.00
#
_symmetry.space_group_name_H-M   'P 1'
#
loop_
_entity.id
_entity.type
_entity.pdbx_description
1 polymer ?
#
loop_
_entity_poly.entity_id
_entity_poly.type
_entity_poly.pdbx_seq_one_letter_code
_entity_poly.pdbx_strand_id
1 'polypeptide(L)'
;MNRYARLSGVLALGAAAFLAGCSDGPSAPHTAGGIALVVGGRSNMPRPVLAGRARDEVEKAFRSKDTLFIVGVSGSPKLLYTEKIENGCDSERACDAAADSYLGKVDKLLTRVVADSPEADQLAAIATAADHLRALTDDGPRQILMIDNGLQTSGDMPLQAPGALAVDPDEQAAAVLESQSLPSLDEVDVLMAGLGAGFDPQPELGRPVQLRVQKLWQTVLTKAGAEVTVIPNDLNDDLAPVAGQPKVTPVVFDEKPRPDGKCYRIRDDQVGFLPGKDVFRDEAAARDVLTPIATDLKVQKVNVSVIGTTALPEDPPFPLSTKRAKRVAETLADLGVSPDSMITGGVGTGFSGFKPDTRPDGSLIPSLAMQNRLVIINPVGTSC
;
A
#
# COMPACT_ATOMS: atom_id res chain seq x y z
N MET A 1 -22.31 39.12 -63.66
CA MET A 1 -23.42 40.14 -63.51
C MET A 1 -23.64 40.30 -62.03
N ASN A 2 -23.17 41.45 -61.57
CA ASN A 2 -23.85 42.45 -60.72
C ASN A 2 -24.49 41.91 -59.43
N ARG A 3 -24.38 42.50 -58.25
CA ARG A 3 -24.04 43.85 -57.81
C ARG A 3 -23.67 43.90 -56.33
N TYR A 4 -22.81 44.84 -56.00
CA TYR A 4 -22.49 45.33 -54.67
C TYR A 4 -23.67 45.92 -53.92
N ALA A 5 -23.71 45.80 -52.59
CA ALA A 5 -24.29 46.80 -51.71
C ALA A 5 -23.47 46.84 -50.39
N ARG A 6 -22.77 47.94 -50.19
CA ARG A 6 -22.16 48.36 -48.92
C ARG A 6 -23.26 49.01 -48.05
N LEU A 7 -23.25 48.71 -46.76
CA LEU A 7 -23.84 49.64 -45.79
C LEU A 7 -22.91 49.72 -44.59
N SER A 8 -22.49 50.97 -44.38
CA SER A 8 -21.70 51.43 -43.23
C SER A 8 -22.64 51.65 -42.05
N GLY A 9 -22.26 51.26 -40.83
CA GLY A 9 -23.01 51.53 -39.61
C GLY A 9 -22.06 51.69 -38.42
N VAL A 10 -21.81 52.93 -38.14
CA VAL A 10 -21.41 53.65 -36.94
C VAL A 10 -20.99 52.85 -35.69
N LEU A 11 -19.72 53.07 -35.24
CA LEU A 11 -19.19 52.80 -33.91
C LEU A 11 -19.92 53.68 -32.86
N ALA A 12 -20.44 53.05 -31.81
CA ALA A 12 -20.71 53.68 -30.54
C ALA A 12 -19.85 53.02 -29.47
N LEU A 13 -18.79 53.72 -29.04
CA LEU A 13 -18.00 53.34 -27.84
C LEU A 13 -18.86 53.60 -26.60
N GLY A 14 -19.34 52.54 -25.97
CA GLY A 14 -19.87 52.57 -24.61
C GLY A 14 -18.83 52.06 -23.65
N ALA A 15 -18.16 52.94 -22.91
CA ALA A 15 -17.29 52.59 -21.79
C ALA A 15 -18.16 52.15 -20.61
N ALA A 16 -18.33 50.82 -20.45
CA ALA A 16 -18.88 50.24 -19.23
C ALA A 16 -17.74 50.03 -18.24
N ALA A 17 -17.65 50.88 -17.25
CA ALA A 17 -16.79 50.66 -16.07
C ALA A 17 -17.35 49.49 -15.29
N PHE A 18 -16.70 48.31 -15.41
CA PHE A 18 -16.91 47.19 -14.50
C PHE A 18 -16.29 47.54 -13.14
N LEU A 19 -17.11 47.99 -12.21
CA LEU A 19 -16.82 47.89 -10.79
C LEU A 19 -16.89 46.41 -10.45
N ALA A 20 -15.71 45.74 -10.44
CA ALA A 20 -15.54 44.43 -9.82
C ALA A 20 -15.66 44.64 -8.29
N GLY A 21 -16.88 44.64 -7.79
CA GLY A 21 -17.13 44.43 -6.38
C GLY A 21 -16.75 43.00 -6.06
N CYS A 22 -15.71 42.81 -5.26
CA CYS A 22 -15.51 41.55 -4.53
C CYS A 22 -16.71 41.42 -3.57
N SER A 23 -17.76 40.75 -4.01
CA SER A 23 -18.77 40.23 -3.11
C SER A 23 -18.21 38.91 -2.61
N ASP A 24 -17.62 38.89 -1.42
CA ASP A 24 -17.60 37.69 -0.61
C ASP A 24 -19.05 37.29 -0.38
N GLY A 25 -19.58 36.48 -1.30
CA GLY A 25 -20.85 35.81 -1.10
C GLY A 25 -20.74 34.97 0.17
N PRO A 26 -21.82 34.82 0.95
CA PRO A 26 -21.81 33.93 2.10
C PRO A 26 -21.37 32.57 1.58
N SER A 27 -20.23 32.08 2.09
CA SER A 27 -19.80 30.72 1.86
C SER A 27 -20.97 29.81 2.20
N ALA A 28 -21.33 28.88 1.30
CA ALA A 28 -22.38 27.91 1.55
C ALA A 28 -22.17 27.30 2.93
N PRO A 29 -23.22 27.12 3.74
CA PRO A 29 -23.08 26.56 5.07
C PRO A 29 -22.37 25.21 4.94
N HIS A 30 -21.18 25.10 5.54
CA HIS A 30 -20.46 23.82 5.60
C HIS A 30 -21.34 22.82 6.34
N THR A 31 -21.78 21.79 5.65
CA THR A 31 -22.44 20.64 6.28
C THR A 31 -21.37 19.90 7.10
N ALA A 32 -21.67 19.69 8.39
CA ALA A 32 -20.77 18.92 9.24
C ALA A 32 -20.60 17.51 8.69
N GLY A 33 -19.39 17.02 8.71
CA GLY A 33 -19.02 15.69 8.25
C GLY A 33 -18.36 14.88 9.35
N GLY A 34 -17.39 14.06 8.99
CA GLY A 34 -16.62 13.29 9.93
C GLY A 34 -15.18 13.09 9.51
N ILE A 35 -14.31 13.09 10.51
CA ILE A 35 -12.90 12.74 10.37
C ILE A 35 -12.55 11.57 11.31
N ALA A 36 -11.96 10.51 10.76
CA ALA A 36 -11.49 9.37 11.53
C ALA A 36 -9.95 9.29 11.49
N LEU A 37 -9.33 9.40 12.65
CA LEU A 37 -7.90 9.22 12.80
C LEU A 37 -7.60 7.74 13.04
N VAL A 38 -6.97 7.07 12.07
CA VAL A 38 -6.48 5.69 12.17
C VAL A 38 -5.01 5.75 12.59
N VAL A 39 -4.72 5.34 13.81
CA VAL A 39 -3.47 5.71 14.48
C VAL A 39 -2.71 4.50 14.98
N GLY A 40 -1.44 4.38 14.58
CA GLY A 40 -0.51 3.39 15.09
C GLY A 40 0.15 3.84 16.39
N GLY A 41 -0.09 3.09 17.49
CA GLY A 41 0.60 3.30 18.75
C GLY A 41 1.27 2.00 19.19
N ARG A 42 2.26 1.51 18.40
CA ARG A 42 2.87 0.18 18.54
C ARG A 42 4.37 0.25 18.82
N SER A 43 4.93 -0.88 19.23
CA SER A 43 6.35 -1.01 19.56
C SER A 43 7.32 -0.70 18.40
N ASN A 44 6.88 -0.80 17.17
CA ASN A 44 7.68 -0.59 15.96
C ASN A 44 7.40 0.74 15.26
N MET A 45 6.81 1.68 15.99
CA MET A 45 6.48 3.02 15.49
C MET A 45 6.80 4.10 16.51
N PRO A 46 7.19 5.32 16.10
CA PRO A 46 7.22 6.48 16.98
C PRO A 46 5.80 6.78 17.50
N ARG A 47 5.72 7.55 18.58
CA ARG A 47 4.42 8.02 19.08
C ARG A 47 3.75 8.89 18.02
N PRO A 48 2.48 8.66 17.73
CA PRO A 48 1.77 9.47 16.75
C PRO A 48 1.54 10.89 17.29
N VAL A 49 1.73 11.87 16.41
CA VAL A 49 1.45 13.29 16.66
C VAL A 49 0.83 13.89 15.41
N LEU A 50 0.08 14.98 15.56
CA LEU A 50 -0.38 15.75 14.43
C LEU A 50 0.76 16.64 13.91
N ALA A 51 1.14 16.44 12.64
CA ALA A 51 2.14 17.26 11.97
C ALA A 51 1.67 17.67 10.58
N GLY A 52 2.20 18.79 10.07
CA GLY A 52 1.96 19.25 8.70
C GLY A 52 0.49 19.17 8.28
N ARG A 53 0.24 18.60 7.13
CA ARG A 53 -1.11 18.47 6.55
C ARG A 53 -2.09 17.69 7.44
N ALA A 54 -1.62 16.72 8.21
CA ALA A 54 -2.48 16.00 9.15
C ALA A 54 -3.09 16.94 10.21
N ARG A 55 -2.28 17.89 10.69
CA ARG A 55 -2.73 18.93 11.63
C ARG A 55 -3.76 19.85 10.99
N ASP A 56 -3.50 20.28 9.74
CA ASP A 56 -4.38 21.19 9.01
C ASP A 56 -5.78 20.56 8.79
N GLU A 57 -5.85 19.27 8.47
CA GLU A 57 -7.14 18.58 8.28
C GLU A 57 -7.94 18.45 9.59
N VAL A 58 -7.27 18.22 10.72
CA VAL A 58 -7.96 18.20 12.04
C VAL A 58 -8.43 19.62 12.42
N GLU A 59 -7.65 20.66 12.11
CA GLU A 59 -8.08 22.04 12.31
C GLU A 59 -9.31 22.37 11.45
N LYS A 60 -9.32 21.95 10.19
CA LYS A 60 -10.46 22.12 9.29
C LYS A 60 -11.70 21.41 9.84
N ALA A 61 -11.56 20.17 10.32
CA ALA A 61 -12.64 19.44 10.96
C ALA A 61 -13.18 20.15 12.21
N PHE A 62 -12.29 20.76 13.01
CA PHE A 62 -12.70 21.62 14.14
C PHE A 62 -13.55 22.80 13.68
N ARG A 63 -13.12 23.51 12.63
CA ARG A 63 -13.85 24.67 12.09
C ARG A 63 -15.20 24.27 11.49
N SER A 64 -15.28 23.10 10.87
CA SER A 64 -16.50 22.55 10.26
C SER A 64 -17.45 21.90 11.27
N LYS A 65 -17.05 21.74 12.53
CA LYS A 65 -17.81 21.03 13.60
C LYS A 65 -18.10 19.58 13.26
N ASP A 66 -17.13 18.94 12.63
CA ASP A 66 -17.22 17.53 12.24
C ASP A 66 -17.29 16.60 13.46
N THR A 67 -17.61 15.35 13.23
CA THR A 67 -17.44 14.31 14.26
C THR A 67 -16.05 13.70 14.14
N LEU A 68 -15.27 13.73 15.24
CA LEU A 68 -13.98 13.09 15.35
C LEU A 68 -14.11 11.67 15.86
N PHE A 69 -13.44 10.73 15.18
CA PHE A 69 -13.21 9.35 15.64
C PHE A 69 -11.71 9.11 15.75
N ILE A 70 -11.29 8.31 16.74
CA ILE A 70 -9.90 7.81 16.85
C ILE A 70 -9.97 6.29 16.91
N VAL A 71 -9.38 5.62 15.94
CA VAL A 71 -9.26 4.16 15.85
C VAL A 71 -7.79 3.78 16.05
N GLY A 72 -7.54 2.92 17.04
CA GLY A 72 -6.21 2.40 17.31
C GLY A 72 -5.88 1.20 16.43
N VAL A 73 -4.71 1.22 15.80
CA VAL A 73 -4.19 0.09 15.01
C VAL A 73 -3.50 -0.91 15.93
N SER A 74 -3.97 -2.15 15.91
CA SER A 74 -3.38 -3.33 16.56
C SER A 74 -3.76 -4.57 15.74
N GLY A 75 -3.43 -5.77 16.19
CA GLY A 75 -3.94 -7.01 15.58
C GLY A 75 -5.47 -7.19 15.73
N SER A 76 -6.11 -6.36 16.55
CA SER A 76 -7.57 -6.28 16.74
C SER A 76 -7.97 -4.81 16.92
N PRO A 77 -8.05 -4.03 15.83
CA PRO A 77 -8.31 -2.60 15.90
C PRO A 77 -9.63 -2.25 16.59
N LYS A 78 -9.64 -1.10 17.27
CA LYS A 78 -10.83 -0.64 18.02
C LYS A 78 -11.01 0.86 17.91
N LEU A 79 -12.27 1.30 17.98
CA LEU A 79 -12.61 2.69 18.26
C LEU A 79 -12.21 3.02 19.70
N LEU A 80 -11.33 4.02 19.85
CA LEU A 80 -10.82 4.48 21.15
C LEU A 80 -11.51 5.75 21.65
N TYR A 81 -11.96 6.57 20.72
CA TYR A 81 -12.55 7.87 21.04
C TYR A 81 -13.53 8.32 19.97
N THR A 82 -14.58 9.01 20.39
CA THR A 82 -15.51 9.73 19.51
C THR A 82 -15.98 11.02 20.16
N GLU A 83 -16.14 12.06 19.34
CA GLU A 83 -16.60 13.37 19.80
C GLU A 83 -17.26 14.12 18.63
N LYS A 84 -18.47 14.65 18.85
CA LYS A 84 -19.02 15.72 18.00
C LYS A 84 -18.33 17.00 18.41
N ILE A 85 -17.62 17.62 17.45
CA ILE A 85 -16.85 18.84 17.72
C ILE A 85 -17.81 20.02 17.89
N GLU A 86 -17.70 20.71 19.00
CA GLU A 86 -18.41 21.97 19.25
C GLU A 86 -17.37 23.09 19.33
N ASN A 87 -17.47 24.07 18.42
CA ASN A 87 -16.69 25.29 18.51
C ASN A 87 -17.62 26.45 18.83
N GLY A 88 -17.43 27.08 19.98
CA GLY A 88 -18.21 28.24 20.44
C GLY A 88 -17.51 29.56 20.16
N CYS A 89 -16.81 29.69 19.02
CA CYS A 89 -16.03 30.88 18.72
C CYS A 89 -16.84 31.94 17.93
N ASP A 90 -16.81 33.18 18.42
CA ASP A 90 -17.60 34.29 17.89
C ASP A 90 -16.80 35.19 16.92
N SER A 91 -15.51 34.96 16.76
CA SER A 91 -14.64 35.71 15.87
C SER A 91 -13.50 34.83 15.34
N GLU A 92 -12.92 35.18 14.20
CA GLU A 92 -11.81 34.44 13.59
C GLU A 92 -10.65 34.23 14.58
N ARG A 93 -10.22 35.28 15.26
CA ARG A 93 -9.14 35.19 16.27
C ARG A 93 -9.49 34.28 17.45
N ALA A 94 -10.76 34.27 17.88
CA ALA A 94 -11.21 33.37 18.94
C ALA A 94 -11.25 31.91 18.42
N CYS A 95 -11.60 31.73 17.15
CA CYS A 95 -11.56 30.42 16.49
C CYS A 95 -10.13 29.89 16.35
N ASP A 96 -9.16 30.72 16.02
CA ASP A 96 -7.75 30.31 15.94
C ASP A 96 -7.24 29.80 17.30
N ALA A 97 -7.46 30.56 18.36
CA ALA A 97 -7.06 30.16 19.71
C ALA A 97 -7.78 28.89 20.20
N ALA A 98 -9.07 28.74 19.86
CA ALA A 98 -9.85 27.55 20.17
C ALA A 98 -9.37 26.33 19.37
N ALA A 99 -9.02 26.49 18.10
CA ALA A 99 -8.46 25.45 17.24
C ALA A 99 -7.11 24.97 17.78
N ASP A 100 -6.20 25.88 18.16
CA ASP A 100 -4.92 25.52 18.77
C ASP A 100 -5.10 24.72 20.06
N SER A 101 -6.05 25.12 20.89
CA SER A 101 -6.39 24.39 22.12
C SER A 101 -6.92 22.99 21.83
N TYR A 102 -7.79 22.88 20.81
CA TYR A 102 -8.37 21.62 20.37
C TYR A 102 -7.31 20.69 19.79
N LEU A 103 -6.43 21.19 18.91
CA LEU A 103 -5.31 20.42 18.37
C LEU A 103 -4.39 19.89 19.48
N GLY A 104 -4.09 20.72 20.49
CA GLY A 104 -3.34 20.26 21.67
C GLY A 104 -4.07 19.22 22.52
N LYS A 105 -5.41 19.20 22.52
CA LYS A 105 -6.22 18.12 23.11
C LYS A 105 -6.08 16.82 22.29
N VAL A 106 -6.22 16.90 20.96
CA VAL A 106 -6.08 15.75 20.07
C VAL A 106 -4.67 15.16 20.19
N ASP A 107 -3.62 15.96 20.15
CA ASP A 107 -2.23 15.48 20.36
C ASP A 107 -2.09 14.68 21.67
N LYS A 108 -2.68 15.17 22.77
CA LYS A 108 -2.66 14.45 24.05
C LYS A 108 -3.44 13.12 23.98
N LEU A 109 -4.50 13.02 23.17
CA LEU A 109 -5.20 11.77 22.95
C LEU A 109 -4.34 10.81 22.15
N LEU A 110 -3.72 11.27 21.06
CA LEU A 110 -2.87 10.46 20.19
C LEU A 110 -1.66 9.88 20.95
N THR A 111 -0.99 10.66 21.80
CA THR A 111 0.15 10.18 22.60
C THR A 111 -0.22 9.10 23.62
N ARG A 112 -1.51 8.86 23.87
CA ARG A 112 -2.03 7.82 24.77
C ARG A 112 -2.51 6.58 24.00
N VAL A 113 -2.52 6.62 22.67
CA VAL A 113 -2.86 5.45 21.87
C VAL A 113 -1.78 4.39 22.07
N VAL A 114 -2.21 3.22 22.51
CA VAL A 114 -1.37 2.04 22.70
C VAL A 114 -2.08 0.82 22.12
N ALA A 115 -1.32 -0.04 21.45
CA ALA A 115 -1.84 -1.31 20.97
C ALA A 115 -2.19 -2.21 22.17
N ASP A 116 -3.30 -2.92 22.09
CA ASP A 116 -3.76 -3.86 23.10
C ASP A 116 -3.58 -5.34 22.69
N SER A 117 -3.21 -5.57 21.45
CA SER A 117 -2.93 -6.89 20.91
C SER A 117 -1.68 -6.88 20.01
N PRO A 118 -0.98 -8.04 19.91
CA PRO A 118 0.15 -8.19 18.99
C PRO A 118 -0.26 -7.96 17.53
N GLU A 119 0.74 -7.69 16.70
CA GLU A 119 0.60 -7.49 15.27
C GLU A 119 -0.16 -6.19 14.91
N ALA A 120 -0.41 -6.00 13.62
CA ALA A 120 -1.03 -4.80 13.06
C ALA A 120 -1.96 -5.15 11.90
N ASP A 121 -3.23 -4.76 12.01
CA ASP A 121 -4.24 -4.89 10.95
C ASP A 121 -4.78 -3.51 10.57
N GLN A 122 -4.09 -2.85 9.67
CA GLN A 122 -4.48 -1.52 9.20
C GLN A 122 -5.75 -1.57 8.34
N LEU A 123 -5.96 -2.65 7.56
CA LEU A 123 -7.19 -2.80 6.77
C LEU A 123 -8.42 -2.85 7.68
N ALA A 124 -8.38 -3.65 8.74
CA ALA A 124 -9.48 -3.72 9.70
C ALA A 124 -9.66 -2.38 10.45
N ALA A 125 -8.59 -1.64 10.72
CA ALA A 125 -8.68 -0.31 11.32
C ALA A 125 -9.36 0.70 10.39
N ILE A 126 -9.00 0.71 9.10
CA ILE A 126 -9.65 1.54 8.08
C ILE A 126 -11.12 1.13 7.91
N ALA A 127 -11.42 -0.18 7.89
CA ALA A 127 -12.80 -0.67 7.82
C ALA A 127 -13.63 -0.17 9.01
N THR A 128 -13.09 -0.28 10.24
CA THR A 128 -13.73 0.25 11.46
C THR A 128 -14.00 1.75 11.35
N ALA A 129 -13.01 2.53 10.86
CA ALA A 129 -13.16 3.97 10.66
C ALA A 129 -14.26 4.30 9.62
N ALA A 130 -14.25 3.59 8.49
CA ALA A 130 -15.24 3.76 7.43
C ALA A 130 -16.67 3.45 7.91
N ASP A 131 -16.84 2.41 8.73
CA ASP A 131 -18.16 2.05 9.29
C ASP A 131 -18.70 3.16 10.21
N HIS A 132 -17.85 3.74 11.06
CA HIS A 132 -18.25 4.87 11.91
C HIS A 132 -18.59 6.13 11.11
N LEU A 133 -17.79 6.44 10.08
CA LEU A 133 -18.07 7.57 9.19
C LEU A 133 -19.38 7.38 8.39
N ARG A 134 -19.64 6.15 7.95
CA ARG A 134 -20.87 5.81 7.21
C ARG A 134 -22.12 5.87 8.10
N ALA A 135 -21.98 5.63 9.39
CA ALA A 135 -23.06 5.71 10.36
C ALA A 135 -23.49 7.16 10.69
N LEU A 136 -22.74 8.16 10.27
CA LEU A 136 -23.12 9.56 10.42
C LEU A 136 -24.35 9.87 9.55
N THR A 137 -25.27 10.62 10.14
CA THR A 137 -26.49 11.09 9.46
C THR A 137 -26.28 12.41 8.71
N ASP A 138 -25.17 13.08 8.98
CA ASP A 138 -24.80 14.33 8.33
C ASP A 138 -24.21 14.02 6.92
N ASP A 139 -24.61 14.82 5.91
CA ASP A 139 -24.17 14.65 4.50
C ASP A 139 -22.85 15.41 4.18
N GLY A 140 -22.07 15.76 5.20
CA GLY A 140 -20.80 16.43 5.05
C GLY A 140 -19.67 15.50 4.60
N PRO A 141 -18.48 16.05 4.35
CA PRO A 141 -17.33 15.27 3.88
C PRO A 141 -16.93 14.18 4.89
N ARG A 142 -16.47 13.05 4.38
CA ARG A 142 -15.98 11.91 5.16
C ARG A 142 -14.50 11.71 4.87
N GLN A 143 -13.69 11.76 5.91
CA GLN A 143 -12.25 11.65 5.76
C GLN A 143 -11.65 10.65 6.74
N ILE A 144 -10.72 9.83 6.25
CA ILE A 144 -9.83 8.99 7.06
C ILE A 144 -8.42 9.57 6.99
N LEU A 145 -7.86 9.90 8.15
CA LEU A 145 -6.49 10.32 8.29
C LEU A 145 -5.71 9.19 8.97
N MET A 146 -4.91 8.46 8.21
CA MET A 146 -4.07 7.39 8.73
C MET A 146 -2.69 7.95 9.11
N ILE A 147 -2.33 7.85 10.39
CA ILE A 147 -1.01 8.18 10.93
C ILE A 147 -0.35 6.87 11.36
N ASP A 148 0.26 6.18 10.41
CA ASP A 148 0.80 4.83 10.59
C ASP A 148 1.84 4.48 9.53
N ASN A 149 2.74 3.55 9.84
CA ASN A 149 3.74 3.08 8.86
C ASN A 149 3.17 2.19 7.76
N GLY A 150 1.94 1.73 7.87
CA GLY A 150 1.29 0.86 6.88
C GLY A 150 1.93 -0.52 6.75
N LEU A 151 2.80 -0.93 7.67
CA LEU A 151 3.42 -2.25 7.67
C LEU A 151 2.50 -3.25 8.36
N GLN A 152 1.45 -3.65 7.64
CA GLN A 152 0.46 -4.61 8.13
C GLN A 152 1.10 -5.99 8.34
N THR A 153 0.78 -6.63 9.48
CA THR A 153 1.34 -7.93 9.86
C THR A 153 0.29 -8.98 10.21
N SER A 154 -0.99 -8.64 10.11
CA SER A 154 -2.11 -9.57 10.27
C SER A 154 -3.22 -9.26 9.26
N GLY A 155 -4.31 -10.04 9.27
CA GLY A 155 -5.40 -9.87 8.32
C GLY A 155 -5.02 -10.29 6.89
N ASP A 156 -5.65 -9.65 5.88
CA ASP A 156 -5.58 -10.09 4.49
C ASP A 156 -4.36 -9.57 3.69
N MET A 157 -3.52 -8.74 4.31
CA MET A 157 -2.32 -8.19 3.67
C MET A 157 -1.07 -8.28 4.57
N PRO A 158 -0.65 -9.48 5.01
CA PRO A 158 0.46 -9.65 5.94
C PRO A 158 1.81 -9.42 5.24
N LEU A 159 2.36 -8.20 5.34
CA LEU A 159 3.56 -7.76 4.61
C LEU A 159 4.86 -8.39 5.13
N GLN A 160 4.87 -8.98 6.33
CA GLN A 160 6.00 -9.75 6.83
C GLN A 160 6.17 -11.11 6.15
N ALA A 161 5.16 -11.58 5.41
CA ALA A 161 5.27 -12.82 4.65
C ALA A 161 6.34 -12.68 3.54
N PRO A 162 7.19 -13.70 3.32
CA PRO A 162 8.19 -13.63 2.27
C PRO A 162 7.58 -13.32 0.91
N GLY A 163 8.08 -12.27 0.23
CA GLY A 163 7.60 -11.83 -1.07
C GLY A 163 6.34 -10.96 -1.06
N ALA A 164 5.71 -10.74 0.09
CA ALA A 164 4.45 -9.98 0.17
C ALA A 164 4.58 -8.54 -0.37
N LEU A 165 5.69 -7.86 -0.08
CA LEU A 165 5.96 -6.51 -0.59
C LEU A 165 6.20 -6.46 -2.10
N ALA A 166 6.36 -7.59 -2.77
CA ALA A 166 6.58 -7.67 -4.20
C ALA A 166 5.34 -8.20 -4.96
N VAL A 167 4.26 -8.50 -4.25
CA VAL A 167 2.96 -8.81 -4.86
C VAL A 167 2.55 -7.65 -5.77
N ASP A 168 1.95 -7.96 -6.91
CA ASP A 168 1.37 -6.96 -7.78
C ASP A 168 0.27 -6.19 -7.02
N PRO A 169 0.33 -4.85 -6.95
CA PRO A 169 -0.65 -4.09 -6.19
C PRO A 169 -2.10 -4.29 -6.65
N ASP A 170 -2.35 -4.52 -7.95
CA ASP A 170 -3.69 -4.80 -8.47
C ASP A 170 -4.16 -6.20 -8.04
N GLU A 171 -3.28 -7.20 -8.03
CA GLU A 171 -3.59 -8.55 -7.52
C GLU A 171 -3.91 -8.52 -6.02
N GLN A 172 -3.12 -7.78 -5.23
CA GLN A 172 -3.38 -7.62 -3.80
C GLN A 172 -4.70 -6.89 -3.54
N ALA A 173 -4.98 -5.83 -4.29
CA ALA A 173 -6.23 -5.08 -4.17
C ALA A 173 -7.44 -5.97 -4.52
N ALA A 174 -7.36 -6.75 -5.59
CA ALA A 174 -8.42 -7.68 -5.96
C ALA A 174 -8.71 -8.69 -4.84
N ALA A 175 -7.66 -9.27 -4.23
CA ALA A 175 -7.82 -10.23 -3.13
C ALA A 175 -8.42 -9.60 -1.85
N VAL A 176 -8.05 -8.36 -1.53
CA VAL A 176 -8.61 -7.62 -0.39
C VAL A 176 -10.10 -7.32 -0.60
N LEU A 177 -10.48 -6.93 -1.81
CA LEU A 177 -11.88 -6.65 -2.14
C LEU A 177 -12.72 -7.94 -2.19
N GLU A 178 -12.16 -9.02 -2.73
CA GLU A 178 -12.82 -10.32 -2.80
C GLU A 178 -13.06 -10.91 -1.40
N SER A 179 -12.13 -10.72 -0.47
CA SER A 179 -12.28 -11.18 0.92
C SER A 179 -13.30 -10.36 1.74
N GLN A 180 -13.76 -9.22 1.20
CA GLN A 180 -14.69 -8.30 1.88
C GLN A 180 -14.15 -7.76 3.22
N SER A 181 -12.84 -7.81 3.45
CA SER A 181 -12.20 -7.26 4.65
C SER A 181 -12.16 -5.73 4.67
N LEU A 182 -12.34 -5.10 3.51
CA LEU A 182 -12.46 -3.65 3.36
C LEU A 182 -13.81 -3.32 2.72
N PRO A 183 -14.65 -2.51 3.35
CA PRO A 183 -15.90 -2.05 2.74
C PRO A 183 -15.63 -1.07 1.59
N SER A 184 -16.65 -0.75 0.78
CA SER A 184 -16.57 0.36 -0.17
C SER A 184 -16.17 1.65 0.55
N LEU A 185 -15.24 2.40 -0.03
CA LEU A 185 -14.78 3.70 0.43
C LEU A 185 -15.23 4.83 -0.50
N ASP A 186 -16.30 4.60 -1.27
CA ASP A 186 -16.89 5.64 -2.10
C ASP A 186 -17.23 6.87 -1.25
N GLU A 187 -16.89 8.05 -1.75
CA GLU A 187 -17.08 9.34 -1.08
C GLU A 187 -16.25 9.52 0.21
N VAL A 188 -15.18 8.72 0.39
CA VAL A 188 -14.26 8.85 1.51
C VAL A 188 -12.89 9.30 1.00
N ASP A 189 -12.41 10.43 1.53
CA ASP A 189 -11.04 10.88 1.32
C ASP A 189 -10.12 10.18 2.31
N VAL A 190 -9.03 9.57 1.81
CA VAL A 190 -8.04 8.91 2.66
C VAL A 190 -6.69 9.62 2.54
N LEU A 191 -6.24 10.17 3.65
CA LEU A 191 -4.95 10.79 3.80
C LEU A 191 -4.02 9.88 4.59
N MET A 192 -2.85 9.54 4.05
CA MET A 192 -1.92 8.59 4.68
C MET A 192 -0.58 9.26 4.97
N ALA A 193 -0.19 9.28 6.24
CA ALA A 193 1.07 9.83 6.73
C ALA A 193 1.94 8.71 7.31
N GLY A 194 3.24 8.69 6.98
CA GLY A 194 4.23 7.80 7.58
C GLY A 194 4.44 6.46 6.91
N LEU A 195 3.84 6.20 5.74
CA LEU A 195 3.96 4.91 5.06
C LEU A 195 5.41 4.50 4.80
N GLY A 196 5.77 3.31 5.27
CA GLY A 196 7.09 2.71 5.11
C GLY A 196 8.12 3.19 6.15
N ALA A 197 7.73 4.06 7.10
CA ALA A 197 8.60 4.42 8.21
C ALA A 197 8.79 3.23 9.17
N GLY A 198 9.96 3.12 9.77
CA GLY A 198 10.28 2.06 10.74
C GLY A 198 10.86 2.66 12.01
N PHE A 199 10.63 2.00 13.14
CA PHE A 199 11.27 2.26 14.42
C PHE A 199 11.70 0.91 14.99
N ASP A 200 12.87 0.85 15.63
CA ASP A 200 13.39 -0.42 16.20
C ASP A 200 12.30 -1.16 17.01
N PRO A 201 12.08 -2.46 16.80
CA PRO A 201 12.84 -3.45 16.03
C PRO A 201 12.50 -3.55 14.53
N GLN A 202 11.66 -2.68 13.96
CA GLN A 202 11.42 -2.62 12.53
C GLN A 202 12.65 -1.99 11.84
N PRO A 203 13.36 -2.74 10.97
CA PRO A 203 14.48 -2.16 10.24
C PRO A 203 14.01 -1.06 9.30
N GLU A 204 14.87 -0.08 9.07
CA GLU A 204 14.62 0.95 8.09
C GLU A 204 14.47 0.32 6.70
N LEU A 205 13.37 0.66 6.03
CA LEU A 205 13.12 0.23 4.66
C LEU A 205 13.80 1.22 3.70
N GLY A 206 14.59 0.71 2.77
CA GLY A 206 15.16 1.53 1.71
C GLY A 206 14.07 2.23 0.89
N ARG A 207 14.38 3.40 0.32
CA ARG A 207 13.42 4.23 -0.45
C ARG A 207 12.61 3.46 -1.50
N PRO A 208 13.19 2.54 -2.31
CA PRO A 208 12.41 1.75 -3.27
C PRO A 208 11.31 0.91 -2.62
N VAL A 209 11.57 0.33 -1.44
CA VAL A 209 10.60 -0.49 -0.69
C VAL A 209 9.51 0.40 -0.08
N GLN A 210 9.87 1.56 0.46
CA GLN A 210 8.89 2.54 0.94
C GLN A 210 7.92 2.94 -0.17
N LEU A 211 8.41 3.21 -1.38
CA LEU A 211 7.57 3.52 -2.54
C LEU A 211 6.65 2.36 -2.94
N ARG A 212 7.10 1.11 -2.77
CA ARG A 212 6.24 -0.07 -2.98
C ARG A 212 5.10 -0.14 -1.96
N VAL A 213 5.40 0.09 -0.68
CA VAL A 213 4.37 0.17 0.38
C VAL A 213 3.35 1.26 0.06
N GLN A 214 3.82 2.45 -0.31
CA GLN A 214 2.95 3.56 -0.70
C GLN A 214 2.06 3.21 -1.89
N LYS A 215 2.65 2.64 -2.95
CA LYS A 215 1.90 2.23 -4.16
C LYS A 215 0.88 1.14 -3.85
N LEU A 216 1.23 0.18 -3.01
CA LEU A 216 0.35 -0.89 -2.60
C LEU A 216 -0.90 -0.34 -1.89
N TRP A 217 -0.72 0.47 -0.85
CA TRP A 217 -1.83 1.10 -0.12
C TRP A 217 -2.68 1.98 -1.01
N GLN A 218 -2.04 2.84 -1.81
CA GLN A 218 -2.75 3.70 -2.76
C GLN A 218 -3.62 2.89 -3.72
N THR A 219 -3.09 1.78 -4.26
CA THR A 219 -3.85 0.93 -5.20
C THR A 219 -5.02 0.25 -4.49
N VAL A 220 -4.81 -0.36 -3.31
CA VAL A 220 -5.86 -1.06 -2.55
C VAL A 220 -7.01 -0.11 -2.22
N LEU A 221 -6.71 1.06 -1.66
CA LEU A 221 -7.75 2.00 -1.23
C LEU A 221 -8.45 2.69 -2.39
N THR A 222 -7.73 3.03 -3.47
CA THR A 222 -8.36 3.57 -4.69
C THR A 222 -9.28 2.56 -5.35
N LYS A 223 -8.92 1.28 -5.39
CA LYS A 223 -9.78 0.21 -5.89
C LYS A 223 -11.01 -0.02 -5.00
N ALA A 224 -10.92 0.30 -3.72
CA ALA A 224 -12.06 0.30 -2.79
C ALA A 224 -12.97 1.54 -2.95
N GLY A 225 -12.62 2.51 -3.80
CA GLY A 225 -13.42 3.69 -4.10
C GLY A 225 -12.93 5.01 -3.48
N ALA A 226 -11.86 4.98 -2.66
CA ALA A 226 -11.36 6.18 -1.99
C ALA A 226 -10.59 7.13 -2.92
N GLU A 227 -10.67 8.43 -2.63
CA GLU A 227 -9.66 9.38 -3.07
C GLU A 227 -8.47 9.35 -2.12
N VAL A 228 -7.27 8.96 -2.61
CA VAL A 228 -6.11 8.67 -1.76
C VAL A 228 -5.00 9.68 -1.96
N THR A 229 -4.59 10.33 -0.88
CA THR A 229 -3.40 11.19 -0.83
C THR A 229 -2.36 10.59 0.13
N VAL A 230 -1.13 10.41 -0.33
CA VAL A 230 0.01 10.02 0.50
C VAL A 230 0.85 11.24 0.83
N ILE A 231 1.06 11.48 2.13
CA ILE A 231 1.94 12.54 2.64
C ILE A 231 3.32 11.94 2.86
N PRO A 232 4.37 12.45 2.19
CA PRO A 232 5.73 11.98 2.43
C PRO A 232 6.22 12.41 3.83
N ASN A 233 6.75 11.47 4.61
CA ASN A 233 7.59 11.71 5.79
C ASN A 233 7.02 12.59 6.94
N ASP A 234 5.75 12.41 7.32
CA ASP A 234 5.14 13.18 8.41
C ASP A 234 5.02 12.42 9.75
N LEU A 235 5.85 11.39 9.99
CA LEU A 235 6.02 10.86 11.35
C LEU A 235 7.15 11.59 12.04
N ASN A 236 6.92 12.00 13.28
CA ASN A 236 7.99 12.57 14.12
C ASN A 236 8.81 11.43 14.73
N ASP A 237 9.97 11.14 14.13
CA ASP A 237 10.85 10.04 14.52
C ASP A 237 11.53 10.27 15.90
N ASP A 238 11.41 11.48 16.48
CA ASP A 238 12.05 11.84 17.76
C ASP A 238 11.32 11.26 18.98
N LEU A 239 10.07 10.79 18.81
CA LEU A 239 9.25 10.32 19.92
C LEU A 239 9.23 8.79 20.01
N ALA A 240 10.06 8.23 20.89
CA ALA A 240 10.08 6.80 21.14
C ALA A 240 8.68 6.22 21.46
N PRO A 241 8.40 4.97 21.04
CA PRO A 241 7.17 4.29 21.37
C PRO A 241 6.96 4.17 22.89
N VAL A 242 5.72 3.96 23.31
CA VAL A 242 5.42 3.66 24.72
C VAL A 242 6.05 2.29 25.05
N ALA A 243 6.75 2.20 26.17
CA ALA A 243 7.37 0.95 26.59
C ALA A 243 6.33 -0.13 26.94
N GLY A 244 6.71 -1.40 26.76
CA GLY A 244 5.88 -2.55 27.17
C GLY A 244 4.73 -2.90 26.24
N GLN A 245 4.71 -2.35 25.03
CA GLN A 245 3.67 -2.66 24.03
C GLN A 245 3.79 -4.10 23.49
N PRO A 246 2.68 -4.70 23.02
CA PRO A 246 2.70 -5.98 22.33
C PRO A 246 3.67 -5.97 21.15
N LYS A 247 4.25 -7.15 20.88
CA LYS A 247 5.21 -7.30 19.78
C LYS A 247 4.51 -7.26 18.44
N VAL A 248 5.19 -6.65 17.48
CA VAL A 248 4.85 -6.67 16.06
C VAL A 248 5.97 -7.37 15.31
N THR A 249 5.64 -8.31 14.44
CA THR A 249 6.62 -9.00 13.59
C THR A 249 7.23 -8.01 12.61
N PRO A 250 8.57 -7.83 12.56
CA PRO A 250 9.18 -6.93 11.61
C PRO A 250 8.95 -7.35 10.16
N VAL A 251 8.68 -6.37 9.31
CA VAL A 251 8.61 -6.55 7.86
C VAL A 251 10.02 -6.42 7.30
N VAL A 252 10.53 -7.47 6.69
CA VAL A 252 11.88 -7.53 6.13
C VAL A 252 11.79 -7.77 4.63
N PHE A 253 12.54 -7.02 3.86
CA PHE A 253 12.64 -7.19 2.42
C PHE A 253 13.99 -7.81 2.04
N ASP A 254 13.95 -9.03 1.53
CA ASP A 254 15.14 -9.76 1.05
C ASP A 254 15.13 -9.80 -0.48
N GLU A 255 16.00 -9.00 -1.11
CA GLU A 255 16.03 -8.82 -2.56
C GLU A 255 16.82 -9.91 -3.29
N LYS A 256 17.66 -10.67 -2.58
CA LYS A 256 18.62 -11.59 -3.23
C LYS A 256 18.26 -13.05 -3.02
N PRO A 257 18.18 -13.84 -4.11
CA PRO A 257 18.06 -15.29 -3.97
C PRO A 257 19.33 -15.83 -3.29
N ARG A 258 19.11 -16.65 -2.27
CA ARG A 258 20.20 -17.35 -1.58
C ARG A 258 20.16 -18.83 -1.95
N PRO A 259 21.31 -19.48 -2.14
CA PRO A 259 21.33 -20.91 -2.32
C PRO A 259 20.83 -21.60 -1.06
N ASP A 260 19.91 -22.54 -1.23
CA ASP A 260 19.50 -23.50 -0.19
C ASP A 260 20.25 -24.81 -0.46
N GLY A 261 21.38 -24.97 0.20
CA GLY A 261 22.30 -26.03 -0.14
C GLY A 261 22.91 -25.85 -1.54
N LYS A 262 22.59 -26.75 -2.48
CA LYS A 262 23.04 -26.70 -3.89
C LYS A 262 21.98 -26.12 -4.84
N CYS A 263 20.84 -25.65 -4.31
CA CYS A 263 19.70 -25.23 -5.07
C CYS A 263 19.49 -23.73 -4.99
N TYR A 264 18.98 -23.14 -6.07
CA TYR A 264 18.45 -21.77 -6.05
C TYR A 264 16.93 -21.82 -6.19
N ARG A 265 16.22 -21.22 -5.26
CA ARG A 265 14.79 -20.94 -5.35
C ARG A 265 14.61 -19.46 -5.64
N ILE A 266 14.29 -19.14 -6.88
CA ILE A 266 14.14 -17.76 -7.36
C ILE A 266 12.66 -17.47 -7.39
N ARG A 267 12.21 -16.55 -6.53
CA ARG A 267 10.80 -16.15 -6.46
C ARG A 267 10.46 -15.18 -7.59
N ASP A 268 9.16 -15.12 -7.92
CA ASP A 268 8.64 -14.20 -8.94
C ASP A 268 8.94 -12.72 -8.60
N ASP A 269 9.02 -12.35 -7.30
CA ASP A 269 9.39 -11.01 -6.87
C ASP A 269 10.86 -10.65 -7.16
N GLN A 270 11.73 -11.63 -7.30
CA GLN A 270 13.15 -11.42 -7.56
C GLN A 270 13.46 -11.25 -9.04
N VAL A 271 12.84 -12.04 -9.92
CA VAL A 271 12.99 -11.92 -11.38
C VAL A 271 11.84 -11.18 -12.05
N GLY A 272 10.67 -11.09 -11.41
CA GLY A 272 9.56 -10.24 -11.81
C GLY A 272 8.90 -10.59 -13.13
N PHE A 273 8.07 -11.61 -13.18
CA PHE A 273 7.25 -11.87 -14.35
C PHE A 273 5.99 -10.99 -14.39
N LEU A 274 5.52 -10.65 -15.59
CA LEU A 274 4.19 -10.08 -15.78
C LEU A 274 3.12 -11.13 -15.43
N PRO A 275 1.98 -10.72 -14.83
CA PRO A 275 0.89 -11.65 -14.49
C PRO A 275 0.47 -12.53 -15.68
N GLY A 276 0.43 -13.85 -15.46
CA GLY A 276 0.05 -14.82 -16.49
C GLY A 276 1.00 -14.94 -17.69
N LYS A 277 2.19 -14.30 -17.66
CA LYS A 277 3.15 -14.28 -18.77
C LYS A 277 4.50 -14.84 -18.36
N ASP A 278 5.33 -15.12 -19.35
CA ASP A 278 6.74 -15.52 -19.29
C ASP A 278 7.69 -14.35 -19.63
N VAL A 279 7.20 -13.12 -19.56
CA VAL A 279 7.93 -11.89 -19.83
C VAL A 279 8.32 -11.23 -18.53
N PHE A 280 9.60 -10.88 -18.36
CA PHE A 280 10.04 -10.14 -17.18
C PHE A 280 9.40 -8.74 -17.16
N ARG A 281 9.12 -8.23 -15.97
CA ARG A 281 8.68 -6.84 -15.78
C ARG A 281 9.81 -5.84 -16.05
N ASP A 282 11.02 -6.23 -15.68
CA ASP A 282 12.25 -5.49 -15.85
C ASP A 282 13.38 -6.48 -16.20
N GLU A 283 13.82 -6.44 -17.44
CA GLU A 283 14.90 -7.29 -17.96
C GLU A 283 16.23 -7.02 -17.28
N ALA A 284 16.53 -5.75 -16.98
CA ALA A 284 17.80 -5.38 -16.36
C ALA A 284 17.86 -5.90 -14.91
N ALA A 285 16.80 -5.69 -14.15
CA ALA A 285 16.69 -6.20 -12.78
C ALA A 285 16.75 -7.73 -12.73
N ALA A 286 16.08 -8.44 -13.65
CA ALA A 286 16.14 -9.89 -13.74
C ALA A 286 17.57 -10.38 -14.06
N ARG A 287 18.27 -9.73 -14.96
CA ARG A 287 19.68 -10.03 -15.28
C ARG A 287 20.59 -9.81 -14.08
N ASP A 288 20.41 -8.76 -13.31
CA ASP A 288 21.21 -8.47 -12.11
C ASP A 288 21.05 -9.58 -11.06
N VAL A 289 19.83 -10.10 -10.88
CA VAL A 289 19.54 -11.23 -9.98
C VAL A 289 20.16 -12.53 -10.49
N LEU A 290 20.13 -12.78 -11.80
CA LEU A 290 20.62 -14.02 -12.41
C LEU A 290 22.14 -14.04 -12.63
N THR A 291 22.81 -12.90 -12.68
CA THR A 291 24.27 -12.81 -12.93
C THR A 291 25.12 -13.57 -11.89
N PRO A 292 24.93 -13.42 -10.58
CA PRO A 292 25.70 -14.20 -9.60
C PRO A 292 25.42 -15.70 -9.70
N ILE A 293 24.18 -16.10 -10.01
CA ILE A 293 23.81 -17.51 -10.21
C ILE A 293 24.54 -18.07 -11.44
N ALA A 294 24.51 -17.34 -12.56
CA ALA A 294 25.23 -17.75 -13.77
C ALA A 294 26.74 -17.88 -13.53
N THR A 295 27.31 -16.99 -12.71
CA THR A 295 28.74 -17.04 -12.37
C THR A 295 29.06 -18.31 -11.56
N ASP A 296 28.23 -18.63 -10.58
CA ASP A 296 28.39 -19.82 -9.77
C ASP A 296 28.24 -21.11 -10.59
N LEU A 297 27.20 -21.22 -11.43
CA LEU A 297 26.97 -22.36 -12.31
C LEU A 297 28.14 -22.58 -13.28
N LYS A 298 28.77 -21.55 -13.82
CA LYS A 298 29.96 -21.63 -14.68
C LYS A 298 31.17 -22.17 -13.93
N VAL A 299 31.31 -21.84 -12.64
CA VAL A 299 32.40 -22.35 -11.80
C VAL A 299 32.17 -23.81 -11.46
N GLN A 300 30.96 -24.18 -11.09
CA GLN A 300 30.61 -25.54 -10.67
C GLN A 300 30.66 -26.56 -11.83
N LYS A 301 30.40 -26.14 -13.07
CA LYS A 301 30.39 -26.98 -14.28
C LYS A 301 29.45 -28.21 -14.16
N VAL A 302 28.32 -28.05 -13.52
CA VAL A 302 27.32 -29.11 -13.33
C VAL A 302 26.16 -28.94 -14.27
N ASN A 303 25.54 -30.07 -14.65
CA ASN A 303 24.26 -30.00 -15.36
C ASN A 303 23.14 -29.67 -14.34
N VAL A 304 22.28 -28.79 -14.71
CA VAL A 304 21.17 -28.30 -13.85
C VAL A 304 19.81 -28.45 -14.49
N SER A 305 18.83 -28.72 -13.65
CA SER A 305 17.43 -28.58 -14.00
C SER A 305 16.95 -27.17 -13.65
N VAL A 306 16.27 -26.51 -14.57
CA VAL A 306 15.60 -25.22 -14.39
C VAL A 306 14.09 -25.47 -14.45
N ILE A 307 13.44 -25.46 -13.30
CA ILE A 307 12.05 -25.89 -13.15
C ILE A 307 11.18 -24.71 -12.73
N GLY A 308 10.15 -24.43 -13.52
CA GLY A 308 9.15 -23.42 -13.20
C GLY A 308 7.99 -24.00 -12.39
N THR A 309 7.42 -23.17 -11.52
CA THR A 309 6.23 -23.48 -10.74
C THR A 309 5.17 -22.40 -10.90
N THR A 310 3.93 -22.67 -10.49
CA THR A 310 2.83 -21.73 -10.48
C THR A 310 2.07 -21.77 -9.15
N ALA A 311 1.34 -20.71 -8.85
CA ALA A 311 0.47 -20.62 -7.69
C ALA A 311 -0.86 -21.37 -7.95
N LEU A 312 -1.50 -21.05 -9.08
CA LEU A 312 -2.74 -21.71 -9.48
C LEU A 312 -2.47 -23.06 -10.16
N PRO A 313 -3.41 -24.01 -10.06
CA PRO A 313 -3.33 -25.26 -10.80
C PRO A 313 -3.10 -25.03 -12.29
N GLU A 314 -2.24 -25.82 -12.87
CA GLU A 314 -1.91 -25.79 -14.29
C GLU A 314 -1.92 -27.22 -14.80
N ASP A 315 -2.62 -27.46 -15.92
CA ASP A 315 -2.67 -28.79 -16.51
C ASP A 315 -1.38 -29.12 -17.28
N PRO A 316 -0.96 -30.40 -17.30
CA PRO A 316 0.14 -30.82 -18.15
C PRO A 316 -0.13 -30.49 -19.62
N PRO A 317 0.88 -30.05 -20.38
CA PRO A 317 2.33 -30.07 -20.09
C PRO A 317 2.85 -28.85 -19.32
N PHE A 318 2.08 -28.22 -18.47
CA PHE A 318 2.46 -27.08 -17.63
C PHE A 318 3.03 -25.90 -18.45
N PRO A 319 2.24 -25.30 -19.37
CA PRO A 319 2.76 -24.39 -20.38
C PRO A 319 3.35 -23.09 -19.80
N LEU A 320 2.75 -22.51 -18.78
CA LEU A 320 3.24 -21.26 -18.19
C LEU A 320 4.50 -21.47 -17.37
N SER A 321 4.49 -22.45 -16.46
CA SER A 321 5.67 -22.77 -15.62
C SER A 321 6.85 -23.18 -16.48
N THR A 322 6.65 -23.99 -17.53
CA THR A 322 7.68 -24.36 -18.50
C THR A 322 8.24 -23.15 -19.24
N LYS A 323 7.39 -22.23 -19.72
CA LYS A 323 7.85 -21.04 -20.43
C LYS A 323 8.66 -20.11 -19.53
N ARG A 324 8.27 -19.94 -18.25
CA ARG A 324 9.02 -19.15 -17.27
C ARG A 324 10.40 -19.77 -16.99
N ALA A 325 10.48 -21.10 -16.81
CA ALA A 325 11.74 -21.80 -16.68
C ALA A 325 12.65 -21.58 -17.89
N LYS A 326 12.09 -21.70 -19.09
CA LYS A 326 12.80 -21.48 -20.34
C LYS A 326 13.32 -20.05 -20.46
N ARG A 327 12.52 -19.05 -20.09
CA ARG A 327 12.94 -17.65 -20.08
C ARG A 327 14.14 -17.39 -19.17
N VAL A 328 14.13 -17.98 -17.96
CA VAL A 328 15.28 -17.90 -17.05
C VAL A 328 16.50 -18.62 -17.63
N ALA A 329 16.34 -19.81 -18.21
CA ALA A 329 17.45 -20.56 -18.83
C ALA A 329 18.04 -19.80 -20.03
N GLU A 330 17.24 -19.17 -20.87
CA GLU A 330 17.69 -18.31 -21.96
C GLU A 330 18.54 -17.13 -21.43
N THR A 331 18.10 -16.48 -20.35
CA THR A 331 18.86 -15.39 -19.72
C THR A 331 20.17 -15.90 -19.11
N LEU A 332 20.19 -17.09 -18.49
CA LEU A 332 21.40 -17.70 -17.98
C LEU A 332 22.37 -18.05 -19.13
N ALA A 333 21.86 -18.50 -20.27
CA ALA A 333 22.67 -18.75 -21.47
C ALA A 333 23.30 -17.45 -22.01
N ASP A 334 22.56 -16.36 -22.07
CA ASP A 334 23.06 -15.03 -22.44
C ASP A 334 24.14 -14.52 -21.46
N LEU A 335 24.11 -14.99 -20.21
CA LEU A 335 25.11 -14.72 -19.18
C LEU A 335 26.31 -15.72 -19.23
N GLY A 336 26.31 -16.62 -20.23
CA GLY A 336 27.43 -17.51 -20.54
C GLY A 336 27.37 -18.89 -19.87
N VAL A 337 26.21 -19.33 -19.37
CA VAL A 337 25.99 -20.74 -18.97
C VAL A 337 25.72 -21.55 -20.24
N SER A 338 26.36 -22.75 -20.36
CA SER A 338 26.13 -23.60 -21.54
C SER A 338 24.66 -24.04 -21.65
N PRO A 339 23.97 -23.80 -22.76
CA PRO A 339 22.61 -24.29 -22.96
C PRO A 339 22.49 -25.83 -22.80
N ASP A 340 23.52 -26.57 -23.23
CA ASP A 340 23.54 -28.03 -23.14
C ASP A 340 23.66 -28.55 -21.69
N SER A 341 24.02 -27.69 -20.74
CA SER A 341 24.06 -28.01 -19.32
C SER A 341 22.74 -27.75 -18.60
N MET A 342 21.71 -27.25 -19.29
CA MET A 342 20.43 -26.87 -18.69
C MET A 342 19.26 -27.69 -19.26
N ILE A 343 18.49 -28.31 -18.39
CA ILE A 343 17.23 -28.97 -18.72
C ILE A 343 16.07 -28.14 -18.16
N THR A 344 15.15 -27.69 -19.02
CA THR A 344 14.01 -26.87 -18.62
C THR A 344 12.74 -27.67 -18.50
N GLY A 345 11.89 -27.33 -17.52
CA GLY A 345 10.58 -27.96 -17.34
C GLY A 345 9.65 -27.14 -16.47
N GLY A 346 8.40 -27.56 -16.39
CA GLY A 346 7.39 -26.98 -15.49
C GLY A 346 6.72 -28.10 -14.70
N VAL A 347 6.30 -27.81 -13.49
CA VAL A 347 5.58 -28.75 -12.62
C VAL A 347 4.29 -28.17 -12.03
N GLY A 348 3.92 -26.95 -12.45
CA GLY A 348 2.74 -26.29 -11.91
C GLY A 348 2.82 -26.15 -10.39
N THR A 349 1.81 -26.66 -9.67
CA THR A 349 1.76 -26.70 -8.21
C THR A 349 2.40 -27.98 -7.61
N GLY A 350 2.90 -28.89 -8.45
CA GLY A 350 3.43 -30.22 -8.04
C GLY A 350 4.88 -30.20 -7.59
N PHE A 351 5.27 -29.32 -6.66
CA PHE A 351 6.64 -29.24 -6.13
C PHE A 351 6.71 -29.34 -4.60
N SER A 352 7.87 -29.74 -4.09
CA SER A 352 8.12 -29.76 -2.64
C SER A 352 8.14 -28.36 -2.06
N GLY A 353 7.33 -28.12 -1.00
CA GLY A 353 7.20 -26.82 -0.35
C GLY A 353 6.08 -25.94 -0.91
N PHE A 354 5.22 -26.49 -1.80
CA PHE A 354 3.97 -25.81 -2.16
C PHE A 354 3.15 -25.47 -0.91
N LYS A 355 2.65 -24.26 -0.84
CA LYS A 355 1.79 -23.79 0.25
C LYS A 355 0.38 -23.58 -0.29
N PRO A 356 -0.67 -24.15 0.35
CA PRO A 356 -2.04 -23.83 -0.04
C PRO A 356 -2.25 -22.32 -0.02
N ASP A 357 -2.56 -21.76 -1.19
CA ASP A 357 -2.62 -20.33 -1.43
C ASP A 357 -4.02 -19.82 -1.78
N THR A 358 -5.01 -20.64 -1.51
CA THR A 358 -6.43 -20.30 -1.67
C THR A 358 -7.17 -20.38 -0.34
N ARG A 359 -8.14 -19.49 -0.14
CA ARG A 359 -9.08 -19.55 0.98
C ARG A 359 -10.16 -20.61 0.74
N PRO A 360 -10.97 -20.96 1.78
CA PRO A 360 -12.06 -21.93 1.61
C PRO A 360 -13.11 -21.55 0.55
N ASP A 361 -13.26 -20.26 0.26
CA ASP A 361 -14.13 -19.72 -0.79
C ASP A 361 -13.51 -19.77 -2.20
N GLY A 362 -12.24 -20.20 -2.31
CA GLY A 362 -11.50 -20.29 -3.55
C GLY A 362 -10.70 -19.03 -3.91
N SER A 363 -10.83 -17.94 -3.16
CA SER A 363 -10.07 -16.72 -3.39
C SER A 363 -8.57 -16.90 -3.10
N LEU A 364 -7.72 -16.23 -3.89
CA LEU A 364 -6.28 -16.33 -3.80
C LEU A 364 -5.75 -15.59 -2.55
N ILE A 365 -4.71 -16.15 -1.92
CA ILE A 365 -3.92 -15.47 -0.90
C ILE A 365 -2.61 -14.99 -1.55
N PRO A 366 -2.50 -13.72 -1.98
CA PRO A 366 -1.41 -13.26 -2.85
C PRO A 366 -0.02 -13.48 -2.28
N SER A 367 0.16 -13.32 -0.97
CA SER A 367 1.45 -13.55 -0.29
C SER A 367 1.89 -15.02 -0.29
N LEU A 368 0.96 -15.98 -0.27
CA LEU A 368 1.26 -17.40 -0.41
C LEU A 368 1.46 -17.77 -1.88
N ALA A 369 0.64 -17.23 -2.76
CA ALA A 369 0.79 -17.40 -4.20
C ALA A 369 2.16 -16.91 -4.69
N MET A 370 2.64 -15.79 -4.19
CA MET A 370 3.99 -15.28 -4.48
C MET A 370 5.09 -16.28 -4.08
N GLN A 371 4.92 -16.97 -2.94
CA GLN A 371 5.87 -17.99 -2.49
C GLN A 371 5.84 -19.27 -3.33
N ASN A 372 4.74 -19.51 -4.04
CA ASN A 372 4.57 -20.66 -4.94
C ASN A 372 5.02 -20.38 -6.38
N ARG A 373 5.20 -19.13 -6.75
CA ARG A 373 5.67 -18.73 -8.09
C ARG A 373 7.18 -18.67 -8.10
N LEU A 374 7.82 -19.80 -8.43
CA LEU A 374 9.27 -19.98 -8.37
C LEU A 374 9.86 -20.40 -9.71
N VAL A 375 11.14 -20.13 -9.88
CA VAL A 375 12.01 -20.89 -10.76
C VAL A 375 13.08 -21.54 -9.89
N ILE A 376 13.13 -22.87 -9.90
CA ILE A 376 14.04 -23.67 -9.09
C ILE A 376 15.17 -24.15 -9.99
N ILE A 377 16.42 -23.89 -9.59
CA ILE A 377 17.62 -24.36 -10.29
C ILE A 377 18.35 -25.33 -9.36
N ASN A 378 18.49 -26.55 -9.77
CA ASN A 378 19.16 -27.59 -8.99
C ASN A 378 20.01 -28.51 -9.88
N PRO A 379 21.11 -29.09 -9.36
CA PRO A 379 21.87 -30.08 -10.07
C PRO A 379 20.97 -31.25 -10.50
N VAL A 380 21.18 -31.77 -11.72
CA VAL A 380 20.40 -32.90 -12.25
C VAL A 380 20.51 -34.11 -11.31
N GLY A 381 19.37 -34.71 -10.99
CA GLY A 381 19.32 -35.86 -10.07
C GLY A 381 19.25 -35.48 -8.59
N THR A 382 19.18 -34.20 -8.24
CA THR A 382 18.92 -33.72 -6.88
C THR A 382 17.54 -33.10 -6.77
N SER A 383 16.93 -33.12 -5.60
CA SER A 383 15.70 -32.40 -5.28
C SER A 383 15.99 -31.33 -4.24
N CYS A 384 15.31 -30.20 -4.34
CA CYS A 384 15.34 -29.14 -3.34
C CYS A 384 14.16 -29.33 -2.37
#